data_64027c9c666f7efcf2fa87947ed81616
#
_entry.id   64027c9c666f7efcf2fa87947ed81616
#
_cell.length_a   1.000
_cell.length_b   1.000
_cell.length_c   1.000
_cell.angle_alpha   90.00
_cell.angle_beta   90.00
_cell.angle_gamma   90.00
#
_symmetry.space_group_name_H-M   'P 1'
#
loop_
_entity.id
_entity.type
_entity.pdbx_description
1 polymer ?
#
loop_
_entity_poly.entity_id
_entity_poly.type
_entity_poly.pdbx_seq_one_letter_code
_entity_poly.pdbx_strand_id
1 'polypeptide(L)'
;MKPVCLVIGAGAGIGGNVGRRFAQEGYHAALCRRSDEDGLRKLVDGITAEGGSASGYLLNAVDPDTIEERITAIEANIGPIEVVVFNLGAQVGNRALSDTNYKTFELGWRMATFALFRTASTVAPLMIDRGKG
;
A
#
# COMPACT_ATOMS: atom_id res chain seq x y z
N MET A 1 -13.45 15.52 -4.79
CA MET A 1 -12.51 14.72 -3.98
C MET A 1 -11.18 14.59 -4.73
N LYS A 2 -10.09 14.62 -4.01
CA LYS A 2 -8.78 14.41 -4.62
C LYS A 2 -8.63 12.97 -5.08
N PRO A 3 -7.96 12.71 -6.22
CA PRO A 3 -7.59 11.35 -6.58
C PRO A 3 -6.60 10.78 -5.55
N VAL A 4 -6.65 9.49 -5.33
CA VAL A 4 -5.82 8.81 -4.33
C VAL A 4 -4.72 8.00 -5.00
N CYS A 5 -3.50 8.16 -4.47
CA CYS A 5 -2.40 7.22 -4.67
C CYS A 5 -2.33 6.31 -3.43
N LEU A 6 -2.71 5.05 -3.59
CA LEU A 6 -2.61 4.04 -2.55
C LEU A 6 -1.22 3.38 -2.61
N VAL A 7 -0.47 3.47 -1.51
CA VAL A 7 0.84 2.81 -1.39
C VAL A 7 0.74 1.70 -0.36
N ILE A 8 0.90 0.47 -0.80
CA ILE A 8 1.00 -0.70 0.08
C ILE A 8 2.48 -1.04 0.24
N GLY A 9 2.99 -0.86 1.44
CA GLY A 9 4.41 -0.93 1.74
C GLY A 9 5.09 0.45 1.80
N ALA A 10 4.48 1.40 2.49
CA ALA A 10 4.97 2.77 2.64
C ALA A 10 5.93 2.89 3.83
N GLY A 11 7.19 2.56 3.60
CA GLY A 11 8.28 2.77 4.56
C GLY A 11 9.04 4.07 4.34
N ALA A 12 10.17 4.21 5.03
CA ALA A 12 11.07 5.38 4.90
C ALA A 12 11.81 5.42 3.54
N GLY A 13 11.80 4.31 2.80
CA GLY A 13 12.46 4.18 1.50
C GLY A 13 11.55 4.52 0.32
N ILE A 14 11.50 3.64 -0.67
CA ILE A 14 10.81 3.85 -1.96
C ILE A 14 9.34 4.19 -1.75
N GLY A 15 8.59 3.38 -1.00
CA GLY A 15 7.15 3.55 -0.85
C GLY A 15 6.75 4.89 -0.24
N GLY A 16 7.44 5.34 0.80
CA GLY A 16 7.20 6.64 1.42
C GLY A 16 7.51 7.81 0.48
N ASN A 17 8.63 7.73 -0.25
CA ASN A 17 9.02 8.77 -1.21
C ASN A 17 8.07 8.84 -2.40
N VAL A 18 7.56 7.71 -2.88
CA VAL A 18 6.53 7.67 -3.93
C VAL A 18 5.27 8.37 -3.44
N GLY A 19 4.79 8.05 -2.24
CA GLY A 19 3.61 8.72 -1.66
C GLY A 19 3.80 10.23 -1.55
N ARG A 20 4.95 10.67 -1.06
CA ARG A 20 5.28 12.10 -0.98
C ARG A 20 5.25 12.76 -2.37
N ARG A 21 5.84 12.13 -3.38
CA ARG A 21 5.85 12.68 -4.74
C ARG A 21 4.44 12.83 -5.30
N PHE A 22 3.59 11.81 -5.16
CA PHE A 22 2.21 11.91 -5.62
C PHE A 22 1.41 12.99 -4.86
N ALA A 23 1.66 13.16 -3.55
CA ALA A 23 1.03 14.24 -2.78
C ALA A 23 1.41 15.62 -3.30
N GLN A 24 2.65 15.82 -3.75
CA GLN A 24 3.11 17.06 -4.38
C GLN A 24 2.40 17.33 -5.73
N GLU A 25 1.97 16.28 -6.41
CA GLU A 25 1.23 16.37 -7.68
C GLU A 25 -0.29 16.45 -7.49
N GLY A 26 -0.76 16.67 -6.27
CA GLY A 26 -2.17 16.91 -5.97
C GLY A 26 -2.99 15.68 -5.60
N TYR A 27 -2.38 14.50 -5.49
CA TYR A 27 -3.04 13.31 -4.99
C TYR A 27 -3.17 13.32 -3.46
N HIS A 28 -4.14 12.59 -2.94
CA HIS A 28 -4.10 12.18 -1.54
C HIS A 28 -3.26 10.89 -1.44
N ALA A 29 -2.18 10.91 -0.65
CA ALA A 29 -1.35 9.74 -0.42
C ALA A 29 -1.95 8.88 0.70
N ALA A 30 -2.52 7.74 0.36
CA ALA A 30 -2.97 6.73 1.33
C ALA A 30 -1.86 5.71 1.57
N LEU A 31 -1.23 5.78 2.73
CA LEU A 31 0.02 5.08 3.03
C LEU A 31 -0.23 3.91 3.98
N CYS A 32 0.04 2.70 3.51
CA CYS A 32 -0.14 1.49 4.29
C CYS A 32 1.21 0.84 4.62
N ARG A 33 1.41 0.48 5.88
CA ARG A 33 2.55 -0.32 6.34
C ARG A 33 2.12 -1.27 7.43
N ARG A 34 2.85 -2.36 7.62
CA ARG A 34 2.50 -3.42 8.56
C ARG A 34 2.63 -2.98 10.02
N SER A 35 3.66 -2.22 10.35
CA SER A 35 4.05 -1.87 11.71
C SER A 35 4.77 -0.52 11.73
N ASP A 36 5.31 -0.13 12.89
CA ASP A 36 5.97 1.15 13.11
C ASP A 36 5.03 2.34 12.88
N GLU A 37 4.01 2.42 13.71
CA GLU A 37 3.01 3.48 13.66
C GLU A 37 3.62 4.87 13.81
N ASP A 38 4.65 5.03 14.65
CA ASP A 38 5.36 6.30 14.82
C ASP A 38 6.06 6.76 13.54
N GLY A 39 6.73 5.84 12.84
CA GLY A 39 7.35 6.13 11.56
C GLY A 39 6.33 6.49 10.48
N LEU A 40 5.18 5.81 10.47
CA LEU A 40 4.08 6.12 9.56
C LEU A 40 3.51 7.50 9.84
N ARG A 41 3.28 7.84 11.10
CA ARG A 41 2.80 9.17 11.50
C ARG A 41 3.78 10.27 11.09
N LYS A 42 5.08 10.08 11.31
CA LYS A 42 6.11 11.04 10.87
C LYS A 42 6.10 11.27 9.35
N LEU A 43 5.87 10.21 8.59
CA LEU A 43 5.76 10.31 7.13
C LEU A 43 4.54 11.12 6.71
N VAL A 44 3.39 10.85 7.31
CA VAL A 44 2.14 11.60 7.07
C VAL A 44 2.30 13.07 7.47
N ASP A 45 2.84 13.33 8.66
CA ASP A 45 3.07 14.69 9.16
C ASP A 45 4.04 15.46 8.27
N GLY A 46 5.10 14.81 7.78
CA GLY A 46 6.04 15.39 6.84
C GLY A 46 5.40 15.82 5.52
N ILE A 47 4.57 14.97 4.95
CA ILE A 47 3.83 15.28 3.71
C ILE A 47 2.86 16.45 3.95
N THR A 48 2.16 16.44 5.07
CA THR A 48 1.20 17.49 5.44
C THR A 48 1.92 18.83 5.67
N ALA A 49 3.07 18.83 6.34
CA ALA A 49 3.90 20.02 6.57
C ALA A 49 4.40 20.64 5.25
N GLU A 50 4.57 19.84 4.21
CA GLU A 50 4.95 20.30 2.86
C GLU A 50 3.73 20.78 2.03
N GLY A 51 2.54 20.83 2.63
CA GLY A 51 1.30 21.25 1.97
C GLY A 51 0.57 20.13 1.21
N GLY A 52 1.03 18.90 1.33
CA GLY A 52 0.39 17.73 0.74
C GLY A 52 -0.79 17.20 1.55
N SER A 53 -1.44 16.18 1.02
CA SER A 53 -2.54 15.48 1.67
C SER A 53 -2.17 14.00 1.82
N ALA A 54 -2.24 13.47 3.04
CA ALA A 54 -1.90 12.08 3.30
C ALA A 54 -2.66 11.51 4.48
N SER A 55 -2.82 10.20 4.49
CA SER A 55 -3.28 9.42 5.63
C SER A 55 -2.49 8.12 5.74
N GLY A 56 -2.33 7.64 6.97
CA GLY A 56 -1.58 6.44 7.27
C GLY A 56 -2.45 5.34 7.85
N TYR A 57 -2.19 4.11 7.47
CA TYR A 57 -2.93 2.94 7.92
C TYR A 57 -1.98 1.79 8.23
N LEU A 58 -2.13 1.20 9.41
CA LEU A 58 -1.50 -0.09 9.70
C LEU A 58 -2.28 -1.20 8.98
N LEU A 59 -1.60 -1.97 8.18
CA LEU A 59 -2.19 -3.02 7.38
C LEU A 59 -1.21 -4.17 7.20
N ASN A 60 -1.59 -5.36 7.68
CA ASN A 60 -0.86 -6.59 7.38
C ASN A 60 -1.49 -7.24 6.14
N ALA A 61 -0.75 -7.22 5.05
CA ALA A 61 -1.24 -7.67 3.75
C ALA A 61 -1.56 -9.18 3.68
N VAL A 62 -1.08 -9.98 4.63
CA VAL A 62 -1.40 -11.41 4.69
C VAL A 62 -2.66 -11.73 5.48
N ASP A 63 -3.17 -10.78 6.26
CA ASP A 63 -4.41 -10.99 7.00
C ASP A 63 -5.62 -10.99 6.06
N PRO A 64 -6.60 -11.88 6.29
CA PRO A 64 -7.81 -11.92 5.49
C PRO A 64 -8.55 -10.58 5.49
N ASP A 65 -9.14 -10.23 4.35
CA ASP A 65 -10.06 -9.10 4.14
C ASP A 65 -9.47 -7.69 4.36
N THR A 66 -8.27 -7.54 4.93
CA THR A 66 -7.70 -6.22 5.29
C THR A 66 -7.45 -5.30 4.10
N ILE A 67 -6.99 -5.85 2.98
CA ILE A 67 -6.74 -5.06 1.75
C ILE A 67 -8.06 -4.58 1.16
N GLU A 68 -9.02 -5.47 1.04
CA GLU A 68 -10.34 -5.23 0.44
C GLU A 68 -11.14 -4.20 1.25
N GLU A 69 -11.16 -4.36 2.57
CA GLU A 69 -11.81 -3.42 3.48
C GLU A 69 -11.15 -2.03 3.41
N ARG A 70 -9.82 -1.98 3.34
CA ARG A 70 -9.10 -0.72 3.25
C ARG A 70 -9.37 0.00 1.95
N ILE A 71 -9.34 -0.69 0.82
CA ILE A 71 -9.68 -0.13 -0.49
C ILE A 71 -11.10 0.42 -0.49
N THR A 72 -12.06 -0.36 0.00
CA THR A 72 -13.47 0.07 0.11
C THR A 72 -13.62 1.33 0.97
N ALA A 73 -12.95 1.37 2.11
CA ALA A 73 -13.01 2.51 3.02
C ALA A 73 -12.37 3.78 2.41
N ILE A 74 -11.27 3.65 1.69
CA ILE A 74 -10.62 4.78 1.01
C ILE A 74 -11.52 5.33 -0.09
N GLU A 75 -12.06 4.47 -0.95
CA GLU A 75 -12.97 4.87 -2.03
C GLU A 75 -14.22 5.60 -1.48
N ALA A 76 -14.77 5.13 -0.36
CA ALA A 76 -15.96 5.70 0.23
C ALA A 76 -15.73 7.04 0.95
N ASN A 77 -14.59 7.20 1.62
CA ASN A 77 -14.39 8.29 2.57
C ASN A 77 -13.32 9.31 2.16
N ILE A 78 -12.40 8.95 1.26
CA ILE A 78 -11.27 9.80 0.86
C ILE A 78 -11.42 10.26 -0.59
N GLY A 79 -11.49 9.32 -1.52
CA GLY A 79 -11.62 9.62 -2.95
C GLY A 79 -11.27 8.42 -3.83
N PRO A 80 -11.41 8.59 -5.15
CA PRO A 80 -11.14 7.52 -6.11
C PRO A 80 -9.67 7.15 -6.13
N ILE A 81 -9.37 5.86 -5.99
CA ILE A 81 -8.02 5.35 -6.14
C ILE A 81 -7.69 5.30 -7.63
N GLU A 82 -6.80 6.16 -8.06
CA GLU A 82 -6.35 6.24 -9.46
C GLU A 82 -4.96 5.65 -9.65
N VAL A 83 -4.19 5.51 -8.58
CA VAL A 83 -2.84 4.94 -8.61
C VAL A 83 -2.68 3.98 -7.45
N VAL A 84 -2.16 2.79 -7.74
CA VAL A 84 -1.74 1.83 -6.72
C VAL A 84 -0.26 1.54 -6.89
N VAL A 85 0.49 1.68 -5.81
CA VAL A 85 1.89 1.29 -5.75
C VAL A 85 2.01 0.15 -4.75
N PHE A 86 2.28 -1.04 -5.25
CA PHE A 86 2.51 -2.21 -4.44
C PHE A 86 4.02 -2.39 -4.24
N ASN A 87 4.50 -2.02 -3.06
CA ASN A 87 5.92 -2.01 -2.72
C ASN A 87 6.23 -2.95 -1.54
N LEU A 88 5.54 -4.08 -1.47
CA LEU A 88 5.85 -5.15 -0.55
C LEU A 88 6.80 -6.14 -1.21
N GLY A 89 7.97 -6.32 -0.60
CA GLY A 89 8.89 -7.40 -0.92
C GLY A 89 8.78 -8.53 0.10
N ALA A 90 8.86 -9.75 -0.35
CA ALA A 90 9.03 -10.90 0.51
C ALA A 90 10.52 -11.11 0.77
N GLN A 91 11.08 -10.40 1.71
CA GLN A 91 12.46 -10.65 2.14
C GLN A 91 12.48 -11.83 3.10
N VAL A 92 12.55 -13.01 2.54
CA VAL A 92 12.72 -14.25 3.31
C VAL A 92 14.22 -14.58 3.54
N GLY A 93 15.11 -13.66 3.18
CA GLY A 93 16.57 -13.77 3.30
C GLY A 93 17.21 -14.54 2.13
N ASN A 94 18.53 -14.45 2.06
CA ASN A 94 19.32 -15.26 1.14
C ASN A 94 19.45 -16.67 1.73
N ARG A 95 18.59 -17.57 1.29
CA ARG A 95 18.57 -18.95 1.75
C ARG A 95 18.84 -19.90 0.60
N ALA A 96 19.65 -20.93 0.85
CA ALA A 96 19.76 -22.05 -0.07
C ALA A 96 18.40 -22.76 -0.18
N LEU A 97 18.18 -23.46 -1.26
CA LEU A 97 16.98 -24.26 -1.45
C LEU A 97 16.78 -25.26 -0.30
N SER A 98 17.87 -25.89 0.16
CA SER A 98 17.86 -26.83 1.30
C SER A 98 17.44 -26.20 2.63
N ASP A 99 17.62 -24.90 2.79
CA ASP A 99 17.34 -24.16 4.02
C ASP A 99 16.01 -23.42 4.01
N THR A 100 15.29 -23.52 2.89
CA THR A 100 13.99 -22.88 2.71
C THR A 100 12.88 -23.87 3.06
N ASN A 101 12.11 -23.59 4.13
CA ASN A 101 10.98 -24.41 4.49
C ASN A 101 9.68 -23.93 3.82
N TYR A 102 8.69 -24.80 3.80
CA TYR A 102 7.40 -24.51 3.15
C TYR A 102 6.68 -23.31 3.74
N LYS A 103 6.69 -23.16 5.06
CA LYS A 103 6.03 -22.06 5.75
C LYS A 103 6.61 -20.69 5.35
N THR A 104 7.92 -20.60 5.32
CA THR A 104 8.61 -19.34 4.93
C THR A 104 8.38 -19.02 3.46
N PHE A 105 8.45 -20.02 2.59
CA PHE A 105 8.17 -19.84 1.17
C PHE A 105 6.73 -19.40 0.92
N GLU A 106 5.76 -20.04 1.57
CA GLU A 106 4.35 -19.69 1.46
C GLU A 106 4.07 -18.27 1.95
N LEU A 107 4.66 -17.88 3.08
CA LEU A 107 4.53 -16.53 3.62
C LEU A 107 5.05 -15.48 2.63
N GLY A 108 6.20 -15.72 2.02
CA GLY A 108 6.76 -14.86 1.00
C GLY A 108 5.83 -14.71 -0.21
N TRP A 109 5.25 -15.81 -0.66
CA TRP A 109 4.26 -15.81 -1.74
C TRP A 109 3.00 -15.04 -1.37
N ARG A 110 2.47 -15.22 -0.16
CA ARG A 110 1.29 -14.50 0.33
C ARG A 110 1.53 -12.98 0.38
N MET A 111 2.71 -12.56 0.81
CA MET A 111 3.06 -11.15 0.90
C MET A 111 3.29 -10.50 -0.47
N ALA A 112 4.07 -11.15 -1.33
CA ALA A 112 4.51 -10.54 -2.58
C ALA A 112 3.55 -10.78 -3.75
N THR A 113 3.01 -12.00 -3.89
CA THR A 113 2.22 -12.40 -5.04
C THR A 113 0.73 -12.38 -4.77
N PHE A 114 0.28 -13.09 -3.74
CA PHE A 114 -1.13 -13.21 -3.44
C PHE A 114 -1.75 -11.88 -2.99
N ALA A 115 -1.05 -11.12 -2.16
CA ALA A 115 -1.52 -9.80 -1.74
C ALA A 115 -1.59 -8.80 -2.92
N LEU A 116 -0.68 -8.87 -3.87
CA LEU A 116 -0.76 -8.09 -5.11
C LEU A 116 -1.99 -8.47 -5.93
N PHE A 117 -2.26 -9.76 -6.07
CA PHE A 117 -3.46 -10.25 -6.77
C PHE A 117 -4.75 -9.75 -6.09
N ARG A 118 -4.83 -9.84 -4.76
CA ARG A 118 -5.97 -9.31 -3.99
C ARG A 118 -6.17 -7.81 -4.22
N THR A 119 -5.10 -7.06 -4.19
CA THR A 119 -5.13 -5.61 -4.43
C THR A 119 -5.62 -5.30 -5.85
N ALA A 120 -5.04 -5.93 -6.85
CA ALA A 120 -5.41 -5.71 -8.25
C ALA A 120 -6.86 -6.11 -8.55
N SER A 121 -7.29 -7.29 -8.07
CA SER A 121 -8.65 -7.77 -8.29
C SER A 121 -9.72 -6.94 -7.58
N THR A 122 -9.35 -6.22 -6.53
CA THR A 122 -10.28 -5.32 -5.82
C THR A 122 -10.34 -3.94 -6.47
N VAL A 123 -9.21 -3.36 -6.85
CA VAL A 123 -9.16 -1.97 -7.34
C VAL A 123 -9.42 -1.85 -8.84
N ALA A 124 -8.99 -2.82 -9.65
CA ALA A 124 -9.11 -2.73 -11.11
C ALA A 124 -10.56 -2.59 -11.59
N PRO A 125 -11.55 -3.32 -11.06
CA PRO A 125 -12.95 -3.11 -11.46
C PRO A 125 -13.43 -1.67 -11.21
N LEU A 126 -13.03 -1.06 -10.10
CA LEU A 126 -13.39 0.31 -9.77
C LEU A 126 -12.79 1.32 -10.77
N MET A 127 -11.53 1.10 -11.16
CA MET A 127 -10.85 1.92 -12.16
C MET A 127 -11.49 1.74 -13.55
N ILE A 128 -11.86 0.52 -13.91
CA ILE A 128 -12.51 0.21 -15.19
C ILE A 128 -13.88 0.89 -15.27
N ASP A 129 -14.69 0.76 -14.23
CA ASP A 129 -16.05 1.31 -14.19
C ASP A 129 -16.07 2.85 -14.35
N ARG A 130 -15.06 3.54 -13.81
CA ARG A 130 -14.96 5.00 -13.99
C ARG A 130 -14.07 5.42 -15.18
N GLY A 131 -13.48 4.48 -15.91
CA GLY A 131 -12.64 4.75 -17.08
C GLY A 131 -11.34 5.48 -16.75
N LYS A 132 -10.84 5.36 -15.52
CA LYS A 132 -9.66 6.09 -15.06
C LYS A 132 -8.93 5.31 -13.95
N GLY A 133 -7.60 5.13 -14.14
CA GLY A 133 -6.74 4.46 -13.19
C GLY A 133 -5.40 4.08 -13.77
#